data_3c9d023141c19b54a272319a96c9538d
#
_entry.id   3c9d023141c19b54a272319a96c9538d
#
_cell.length_a   1.000
_cell.length_b   1.000
_cell.length_c   1.000
_cell.angle_alpha   90.00
_cell.angle_beta   90.00
_cell.angle_gamma   90.00
#
_symmetry.space_group_name_H-M   'P 1'
#
loop_
_entity.id
_entity.type
_entity.pdbx_description
1 polymer ?
#
loop_
_entity_poly.entity_id
_entity_poly.type
_entity_poly.pdbx_seq_one_letter_code
_entity_poly.pdbx_strand_id
1 'polypeptide(L)'
;TVRDNMAFSMKLAGAPKEVMAREVERAARILGLEALLDRFPRQLSGGQRQRVAMGRAIVRNPQVFLFDEPLSNLDAKLRVHMRSEMKELHQRLKTTTVYVTHDQIEAMTMADTI
;
A
#
# COMPACT_ATOMS: atom_id res chain seq x y z
N THR A 1 -13.58 9.25 -2.92
CA THR A 1 -12.38 9.21 -3.78
C THR A 1 -11.26 8.43 -3.11
N VAL A 2 -10.25 8.08 -3.87
CA VAL A 2 -9.03 7.47 -3.35
C VAL A 2 -8.38 8.38 -2.30
N ARG A 3 -8.31 9.67 -2.58
CA ARG A 3 -7.80 10.68 -1.64
C ARG A 3 -8.50 10.61 -0.29
N ASP A 4 -9.83 10.62 -0.30
CA ASP A 4 -10.63 10.58 0.93
C ASP A 4 -10.42 9.25 1.69
N ASN A 5 -10.32 8.16 0.94
CA ASN A 5 -10.09 6.83 1.50
C ASN A 5 -8.75 6.77 2.25
N MET A 6 -7.68 7.28 1.64
CA MET A 6 -6.36 7.32 2.26
C MET A 6 -6.31 8.24 3.49
N ALA A 7 -7.05 9.35 3.47
CA ALA A 7 -7.06 10.33 4.55
C ALA A 7 -7.99 9.96 5.71
N PHE A 8 -8.79 8.91 5.58
CA PHE A 8 -9.89 8.61 6.50
C PHE A 8 -9.45 8.52 7.97
N SER A 9 -8.37 7.77 8.24
CA SER A 9 -7.89 7.61 9.62
C SER A 9 -7.39 8.93 10.22
N MET A 10 -6.76 9.76 9.42
CA MET A 10 -6.30 11.09 9.86
C MET A 10 -7.47 12.01 10.14
N LYS A 11 -8.51 11.94 9.32
CA LYS A 11 -9.73 12.72 9.50
C LYS A 11 -10.43 12.35 10.81
N LEU A 12 -10.51 11.06 11.12
CA LEU A 12 -11.07 10.60 12.40
C LEU A 12 -10.26 11.08 13.59
N ALA A 13 -8.95 11.20 13.44
CA ALA A 13 -8.06 11.67 14.49
C ALA A 13 -8.05 13.22 14.62
N GLY A 14 -8.79 13.92 13.77
CA GLY A 14 -8.88 15.39 13.82
C GLY A 14 -7.65 16.11 13.27
N ALA A 15 -6.88 15.48 12.37
CA ALA A 15 -5.69 16.09 11.80
C ALA A 15 -6.02 17.36 10.99
N PRO A 16 -5.13 18.36 10.98
CA PRO A 16 -5.30 19.54 10.13
C PRO A 16 -5.32 19.18 8.64
N LYS A 17 -6.06 19.97 7.85
CA LYS A 17 -6.19 19.70 6.41
C LYS A 17 -4.85 19.71 5.68
N GLU A 18 -3.93 20.60 6.04
CA GLU A 18 -2.61 20.67 5.43
C GLU A 18 -1.79 19.40 5.70
N VAL A 19 -1.91 18.86 6.91
CA VAL A 19 -1.23 17.62 7.29
C VAL A 19 -1.79 16.45 6.47
N MET A 20 -3.11 16.35 6.37
CA MET A 20 -3.75 15.29 5.58
C MET A 20 -3.33 15.35 4.12
N ALA A 21 -3.34 16.53 3.51
CA ALA A 21 -2.96 16.72 2.11
C ALA A 21 -1.51 16.29 1.88
N ARG A 22 -0.60 16.72 2.75
CA ARG A 22 0.83 16.39 2.64
C ARG A 22 1.10 14.90 2.77
N GLU A 23 0.47 14.25 3.75
CA GLU A 23 0.67 12.82 3.98
C GLU A 23 0.06 11.96 2.88
N VAL A 24 -1.12 12.33 2.37
CA VAL A 24 -1.73 11.64 1.23
C VAL A 24 -0.85 11.76 -0.02
N GLU A 25 -0.33 12.94 -0.30
CA GLU A 25 0.56 13.12 -1.45
C GLU A 25 1.86 12.33 -1.30
N ARG A 26 2.43 12.31 -0.12
CA ARG A 26 3.63 11.52 0.17
C ARG A 26 3.40 10.04 -0.10
N ALA A 27 2.32 9.49 0.45
CA ALA A 27 1.96 8.10 0.26
C ALA A 27 1.65 7.79 -1.21
N ALA A 28 0.95 8.69 -1.90
CA ALA A 28 0.62 8.52 -3.31
C ALA A 28 1.87 8.47 -4.19
N ARG A 29 2.87 9.29 -3.90
CA ARG A 29 4.14 9.26 -4.63
C ARG A 29 4.87 7.93 -4.43
N ILE A 30 4.91 7.43 -3.21
CA ILE A 30 5.52 6.14 -2.90
C ILE A 30 4.84 5.01 -3.67
N LEU A 31 3.51 5.07 -3.77
CA LEU A 31 2.68 4.00 -4.34
C LEU A 31 2.37 4.15 -5.84
N GLY A 32 2.74 5.28 -6.45
CA GLY A 32 2.41 5.55 -7.84
C GLY A 32 0.92 5.79 -8.06
N LEU A 33 0.23 6.42 -7.12
CA LEU A 33 -1.21 6.68 -7.16
C LEU A 33 -1.57 8.13 -7.48
N GLU A 34 -0.60 8.98 -7.75
CA GLU A 34 -0.82 10.42 -7.89
C GLU A 34 -1.90 10.78 -8.91
N ALA A 35 -1.91 10.11 -10.06
CA ALA A 35 -2.89 10.34 -11.11
C ALA A 35 -4.28 9.76 -10.80
N LEU A 36 -4.40 8.98 -9.72
CA LEU A 36 -5.63 8.25 -9.39
C LEU A 36 -6.34 8.80 -8.17
N LEU A 37 -5.80 9.84 -7.53
CA LEU A 37 -6.31 10.35 -6.24
C LEU A 37 -7.77 10.83 -6.30
N ASP A 38 -8.22 11.33 -7.44
CA ASP A 38 -9.58 11.85 -7.61
C ASP A 38 -10.57 10.80 -8.14
N ARG A 39 -10.10 9.57 -8.38
CA ARG A 39 -10.95 8.46 -8.82
C ARG A 39 -11.61 7.78 -7.62
N PHE A 40 -12.69 7.04 -7.91
CA PHE A 40 -13.33 6.19 -6.92
C PHE A 40 -12.73 4.79 -6.96
N PRO A 41 -12.69 4.06 -5.82
CA PRO A 41 -12.12 2.72 -5.79
C PRO A 41 -12.70 1.75 -6.81
N ARG A 42 -13.99 1.87 -7.13
CA ARG A 42 -14.65 1.03 -8.15
C ARG A 42 -14.07 1.20 -9.56
N GLN A 43 -13.35 2.29 -9.81
CA GLN A 43 -12.73 2.59 -11.10
C GLN A 43 -11.30 2.06 -11.22
N LEU A 44 -10.81 1.40 -10.17
CA LEU A 44 -9.43 0.93 -10.10
C LEU A 44 -9.33 -0.56 -10.39
N SER A 45 -8.15 -0.97 -10.88
CA SER A 45 -7.79 -2.39 -10.99
C SER A 45 -7.60 -3.00 -9.60
N GLY A 46 -7.53 -4.34 -9.52
CA GLY A 46 -7.25 -5.04 -8.27
C GLY A 46 -5.92 -4.63 -7.63
N GLY A 47 -4.87 -4.49 -8.45
CA GLY A 47 -3.56 -4.04 -7.97
C GLY A 47 -3.58 -2.60 -7.46
N GLN A 48 -4.30 -1.72 -8.15
CA GLN A 48 -4.44 -0.33 -7.72
C GLN A 48 -5.21 -0.22 -6.40
N ARG A 49 -6.29 -1.00 -6.23
CA ARG A 49 -7.03 -1.06 -4.95
C ARG A 49 -6.14 -1.54 -3.81
N GLN A 50 -5.29 -2.51 -4.09
CA GLN A 50 -4.33 -3.03 -3.11
C GLN A 50 -3.37 -1.93 -2.66
N ARG A 51 -2.88 -1.10 -3.59
CA ARG A 51 -2.02 0.03 -3.27
C ARG A 51 -2.75 1.09 -2.44
N VAL A 52 -4.03 1.34 -2.71
CA VAL A 52 -4.83 2.26 -1.90
C VAL A 52 -4.93 1.75 -0.47
N ALA A 53 -5.14 0.44 -0.28
CA ALA A 53 -5.16 -0.17 1.05
C ALA A 53 -3.82 0.03 1.78
N MET A 54 -2.70 -0.12 1.07
CA MET A 54 -1.38 0.17 1.62
C MET A 54 -1.23 1.65 1.99
N GLY A 55 -1.74 2.55 1.16
CA GLY A 55 -1.70 3.99 1.42
C GLY A 55 -2.42 4.39 2.69
N ARG A 56 -3.52 3.73 3.01
CA ARG A 56 -4.24 3.96 4.27
C ARG A 56 -3.37 3.64 5.49
N ALA A 57 -2.49 2.67 5.38
CA ALA A 57 -1.55 2.33 6.45
C ALA A 57 -0.34 3.26 6.46
N ILE A 58 0.19 3.62 5.30
CA ILE A 58 1.38 4.46 5.16
C ILE A 58 1.18 5.86 5.75
N VAL A 59 0.00 6.47 5.55
CA VAL A 59 -0.28 7.82 6.06
C VAL A 59 -0.26 7.91 7.58
N ARG A 60 -0.33 6.77 8.28
CA ARG A 60 -0.26 6.70 9.74
C ARG A 60 1.16 6.72 10.26
N ASN A 61 2.16 6.68 9.39
CA ASN A 61 3.58 6.60 9.73
C ASN A 61 3.90 5.50 10.76
N PRO A 62 3.53 4.24 10.49
CA PRO A 62 3.75 3.15 11.44
C PRO A 62 5.23 2.79 11.54
N GLN A 63 5.63 2.23 12.68
CA GLN A 63 6.97 1.70 12.86
C GLN A 63 7.12 0.30 12.25
N VAL A 64 6.02 -0.43 12.11
CA VAL A 64 5.98 -1.78 11.54
C VAL A 64 4.77 -1.90 10.62
N PHE A 65 5.00 -2.48 9.44
CA PHE A 65 3.91 -2.88 8.54
C PHE A 65 3.65 -4.37 8.65
N LEU A 66 2.36 -4.74 8.64
CA LEU A 66 1.94 -6.12 8.56
C LEU A 66 1.17 -6.34 7.26
N PHE A 67 1.69 -7.18 6.38
CA PHE A 67 0.99 -7.62 5.18
C PHE A 67 0.53 -9.06 5.38
N ASP A 68 -0.79 -9.27 5.43
CA ASP A 68 -1.39 -10.57 5.66
C ASP A 68 -1.95 -11.10 4.34
N GLU A 69 -1.18 -11.95 3.69
CA GLU A 69 -1.50 -12.57 2.41
C GLU A 69 -2.01 -11.56 1.36
N PRO A 70 -1.26 -10.49 1.09
CA PRO A 70 -1.76 -9.38 0.27
C PRO A 70 -2.02 -9.76 -1.19
N LEU A 71 -1.42 -10.85 -1.68
CA LEU A 71 -1.52 -11.27 -3.07
C LEU A 71 -2.38 -12.52 -3.28
N SER A 72 -3.00 -13.06 -2.22
CA SER A 72 -3.72 -14.32 -2.26
C SER A 72 -4.95 -14.33 -3.18
N ASN A 73 -5.59 -13.18 -3.36
CA ASN A 73 -6.81 -13.04 -4.16
C ASN A 73 -6.56 -12.65 -5.62
N LEU A 74 -5.29 -12.57 -6.03
CA LEU A 74 -4.92 -12.17 -7.38
C LEU A 74 -4.66 -13.40 -8.26
N ASP A 75 -4.90 -13.26 -9.58
CA ASP A 75 -4.52 -14.30 -10.53
C ASP A 75 -2.99 -14.43 -10.63
N ALA A 76 -2.51 -15.53 -11.22
CA ALA A 76 -1.09 -15.86 -11.24
C ALA A 76 -0.23 -14.78 -11.92
N LYS A 77 -0.70 -14.24 -13.04
CA LYS A 77 0.03 -13.23 -13.81
C LYS A 77 0.13 -11.91 -13.03
N LEU A 78 -0.98 -11.46 -12.49
CA LEU A 78 -1.03 -10.23 -11.70
C LEU A 78 -0.22 -10.38 -10.41
N ARG A 79 -0.24 -11.57 -9.81
CA ARG A 79 0.54 -11.87 -8.60
C ARG A 79 2.04 -11.72 -8.85
N VAL A 80 2.55 -12.23 -9.98
CA VAL A 80 3.97 -12.09 -10.35
C VAL A 80 4.34 -10.61 -10.48
N HIS A 81 3.50 -9.84 -11.17
CA HIS A 81 3.72 -8.40 -11.34
C HIS A 81 3.72 -7.66 -10.01
N MET A 82 2.72 -7.92 -9.16
CA MET A 82 2.58 -7.26 -7.86
C MET A 82 3.71 -7.63 -6.90
N ARG A 83 4.25 -8.83 -7.03
CA ARG A 83 5.39 -9.28 -6.21
C ARG A 83 6.59 -8.34 -6.38
N SER A 84 6.94 -8.04 -7.62
CA SER A 84 8.03 -7.10 -7.93
C SER A 84 7.74 -5.71 -7.40
N GLU A 85 6.52 -5.23 -7.58
CA GLU A 85 6.12 -3.90 -7.12
C GLU A 85 6.16 -3.78 -5.59
N MET A 86 5.72 -4.80 -4.87
CA MET A 86 5.75 -4.79 -3.41
C MET A 86 7.17 -4.81 -2.86
N LYS A 87 8.07 -5.55 -3.50
CA LYS A 87 9.48 -5.54 -3.12
C LYS A 87 10.11 -4.17 -3.29
N GLU A 88 9.83 -3.52 -4.41
CA GLU A 88 10.27 -2.16 -4.68
C GLU A 88 9.70 -1.17 -3.66
N LEU A 89 8.41 -1.31 -3.33
CA LEU A 89 7.75 -0.50 -2.32
C LEU A 89 8.39 -0.66 -0.95
N HIS A 90 8.68 -1.89 -0.54
CA HIS A 90 9.37 -2.17 0.71
C HIS A 90 10.71 -1.44 0.79
N GLN A 91 11.47 -1.43 -0.29
CA GLN A 91 12.74 -0.72 -0.36
C GLN A 91 12.56 0.79 -0.20
N ARG A 92 11.49 1.36 -0.76
CA ARG A 92 11.18 2.79 -0.63
C ARG A 92 10.74 3.18 0.77
N LEU A 93 9.98 2.34 1.43
CA LEU A 93 9.43 2.62 2.76
C LEU A 93 10.49 2.61 3.86
N LYS A 94 11.51 1.77 3.73
CA LYS A 94 12.59 1.62 4.71
C LYS A 94 12.08 1.36 6.13
N THR A 95 10.97 0.65 6.23
CA THR A 95 10.29 0.36 7.49
C THR A 95 10.26 -1.15 7.71
N THR A 96 10.36 -1.59 8.94
CA THR A 96 10.25 -3.01 9.28
C THR A 96 8.90 -3.55 8.82
N THR A 97 8.93 -4.63 8.05
CA THR A 97 7.73 -5.24 7.46
C THR A 97 7.66 -6.71 7.81
N VAL A 98 6.49 -7.15 8.28
CA VAL A 98 6.17 -8.55 8.47
C VAL A 98 5.22 -8.97 7.35
N TYR A 99 5.60 -9.98 6.60
CA TYR A 99 4.85 -10.46 5.44
C TYR A 99 4.38 -11.88 5.67
N VAL A 100 3.08 -12.09 5.71
CA VAL A 100 2.47 -13.41 5.88
C VAL A 100 2.02 -13.94 4.53
N THR A 101 2.50 -15.12 4.15
CA THR A 101 2.13 -15.77 2.91
C THR A 101 2.21 -17.29 3.04
N HIS A 102 1.35 -18.00 2.30
CA HIS A 102 1.45 -19.45 2.12
C HIS A 102 2.24 -19.84 0.86
N ASP A 103 2.62 -18.87 0.04
CA ASP A 103 3.38 -19.08 -1.18
C ASP A 103 4.89 -19.02 -0.86
N GLN A 104 5.57 -20.15 -1.02
CA GLN A 104 7.00 -20.23 -0.73
C GLN A 104 7.85 -19.36 -1.65
N ILE A 105 7.42 -19.18 -2.90
CA ILE A 105 8.13 -18.32 -3.85
C ILE A 105 8.06 -16.87 -3.40
N GLU A 106 6.89 -16.42 -2.91
CA GLU A 106 6.75 -15.08 -2.34
C GLU A 106 7.65 -14.91 -1.12
N ALA A 107 7.66 -15.88 -0.20
CA ALA A 107 8.47 -15.80 1.00
C ALA A 107 9.96 -15.68 0.67
N MET A 108 10.45 -16.51 -0.25
CA MET A 108 11.85 -16.51 -0.66
C MET A 108 12.26 -15.25 -1.43
N THR A 109 11.33 -14.68 -2.20
CA THR A 109 11.59 -13.52 -3.06
C THR A 109 11.50 -12.20 -2.29
N MET A 110 10.52 -12.09 -1.38
CA MET A 110 10.21 -10.84 -0.69
C MET A 110 11.02 -10.62 0.57
N ALA A 111 11.38 -11.70 1.26
CA ALA A 111 11.99 -11.58 2.58
C ALA A 111 13.50 -11.30 2.51
N ASP A 112 13.98 -10.46 3.41
CA ASP A 112 15.40 -10.33 3.72
C ASP A 112 15.80 -11.46 4.69
N THR A 113 14.89 -11.82 5.59
CA THR A 113 15.06 -12.91 6.57
C THR A 113 13.76 -13.70 6.67
N ILE A 114 13.86 -14.99 6.59
CA ILE A 114 12.73 -15.90 6.72
C ILE A 114 12.61 -16.43 8.16
#